data_2b97abfff7e128fec5bb3a89e40e201b
#
_entry.id   2b97abfff7e128fec5bb3a89e40e201b
#
_cell.length_a   1.000
_cell.length_b   1.000
_cell.length_c   1.000
_cell.angle_alpha   90.00
_cell.angle_beta   90.00
_cell.angle_gamma   90.00
#
_symmetry.space_group_name_H-M   'P 1'
#
loop_
_entity.id
_entity.type
_entity.pdbx_description
1 polymer ?
#
loop_
_entity_poly.entity_id
_entity_poly.type
_entity_poly.pdbx_seq_one_letter_code
_entity_poly.pdbx_strand_id
1 'polypeptide(L)' 'MKDSYALITGASSGIGLEIANSLAERGFNLILTARNEIKLKELSKVISDKYKIKVDFICSDLSKIE' A
#
# COMPACT_ATOMS: atom_id res chain seq x y z
N MET A 1 -17.20 1.27 -5.18
CA MET A 1 -16.59 0.26 -4.31
C MET A 1 -15.85 0.88 -3.16
N LYS A 2 -16.54 1.78 -2.46
CA LYS A 2 -15.89 2.56 -1.40
C LYS A 2 -15.35 1.71 -0.27
N ASP A 3 -15.98 0.58 -0.02
CA ASP A 3 -15.60 -0.24 1.12
C ASP A 3 -14.73 -1.42 0.75
N SER A 4 -14.31 -1.49 -0.50
CA SER A 4 -13.46 -2.58 -0.94
C SER A 4 -12.01 -2.27 -0.68
N TYR A 5 -11.29 -3.25 -0.17
CA TYR A 5 -9.86 -3.14 0.07
C TYR A 5 -9.09 -4.12 -0.79
N ALA A 6 -7.93 -3.69 -1.24
CA ALA A 6 -7.01 -4.56 -1.98
C ALA A 6 -5.71 -4.66 -1.20
N LEU A 7 -5.22 -5.87 -1.06
CA LEU A 7 -3.96 -6.11 -0.36
C LEU A 7 -2.83 -6.18 -1.38
N ILE A 8 -1.83 -5.32 -1.20
CA ILE A 8 -0.69 -5.25 -2.11
C ILE A 8 0.57 -5.69 -1.37
N THR A 9 1.13 -6.80 -1.76
CA THR A 9 2.39 -7.26 -1.18
C THR A 9 3.55 -6.70 -2.00
N GLY A 10 4.66 -6.43 -1.32
CA GLY A 10 5.82 -5.86 -2.00
C GLY A 10 5.55 -4.48 -2.56
N ALA A 11 4.78 -3.68 -1.84
CA ALA A 11 4.31 -2.40 -2.35
C ALA A 11 5.44 -1.40 -2.60
N SER A 12 6.61 -1.61 -2.00
CA SER A 12 7.73 -0.70 -2.21
C SER A 12 8.50 -1.04 -3.49
N SER A 13 8.20 -2.15 -4.15
CA SER A 13 8.83 -2.48 -5.42
C SER A 13 8.08 -1.79 -6.57
N GLY A 14 8.75 -1.69 -7.72
CA GLY A 14 8.13 -1.03 -8.86
C GLY A 14 6.83 -1.67 -9.29
N ILE A 15 6.79 -2.99 -9.34
CA ILE A 15 5.60 -3.71 -9.79
C ILE A 15 4.46 -3.54 -8.79
N GLY A 16 4.76 -3.71 -7.50
CA GLY A 16 3.75 -3.55 -6.47
C GLY A 16 3.18 -2.14 -6.44
N LEU A 17 4.05 -1.16 -6.62
CA LEU A 17 3.62 0.23 -6.63
C LEU A 17 2.70 0.52 -7.81
N GLU A 18 2.99 -0.02 -8.98
CA GLU A 18 2.13 0.16 -10.14
C GLU A 18 0.74 -0.42 -9.91
N ILE A 19 0.70 -1.61 -9.31
CA ILE A 19 -0.57 -2.24 -9.01
C ILE A 19 -1.35 -1.39 -8.01
N ALA A 20 -0.66 -0.88 -6.99
CA ALA A 20 -1.31 -0.05 -5.99
C ALA A 20 -1.92 1.20 -6.62
N ASN A 21 -1.16 1.88 -7.48
CA ASN A 21 -1.67 3.08 -8.14
C ASN A 21 -2.87 2.76 -9.03
N SER A 22 -2.81 1.64 -9.75
CA SER A 22 -3.88 1.24 -10.63
C SER A 22 -5.18 1.01 -9.86
N LEU A 23 -5.09 0.31 -8.75
CA LEU A 23 -6.28 0.02 -7.94
C LEU A 23 -6.79 1.27 -7.23
N ALA A 24 -5.88 2.12 -6.77
CA ALA A 24 -6.28 3.38 -6.14
C ALA A 24 -7.03 4.26 -7.11
N GLU A 25 -6.59 4.29 -8.36
CA GLU A 25 -7.25 5.06 -9.39
C GLU A 25 -8.69 4.59 -9.60
N ARG A 26 -8.93 3.32 -9.37
CA ARG A 26 -10.27 2.74 -9.52
C ARG A 26 -11.13 2.94 -8.28
N GLY A 27 -10.58 3.54 -7.24
CA GLY A 27 -11.35 3.83 -6.04
C GLY A 27 -11.27 2.78 -4.95
N PHE A 28 -10.39 1.80 -5.10
CA PHE A 28 -10.20 0.82 -4.04
C PHE A 28 -9.39 1.42 -2.90
N ASN A 29 -9.76 1.07 -1.68
CA ASN A 29 -8.90 1.34 -0.54
C ASN A 29 -7.81 0.28 -0.53
N LEU A 30 -6.66 0.62 0.03
CA LEU A 30 -5.50 -0.27 -0.07
C LEU A 30 -4.93 -0.65 1.29
N ILE A 31 -4.37 -1.84 1.35
CA ILE A 31 -3.53 -2.26 2.45
C ILE A 31 -2.20 -2.65 1.85
N LEU A 32 -1.16 -1.88 2.18
CA LEU A 32 0.17 -2.10 1.60
C LEU A 32 1.03 -2.88 2.58
N THR A 33 1.80 -3.81 2.06
CA THR A 33 2.75 -4.52 2.90
C THR A 33 4.11 -4.58 2.20
N ALA A 34 5.16 -4.37 2.97
CA ALA A 34 6.52 -4.43 2.50
C ALA A 34 7.43 -4.47 3.72
N ARG A 35 8.73 -4.64 3.49
CA ARG A 35 9.68 -4.72 4.60
C ARG A 35 10.13 -3.34 5.09
N ASN A 36 10.12 -2.35 4.22
CA ASN A 36 10.63 -1.03 4.56
C ASN A 36 9.50 -0.16 5.09
N GLU A 37 9.44 -0.02 6.41
CA GLU A 37 8.37 0.73 7.06
C GLU A 37 8.36 2.21 6.67
N ILE A 38 9.52 2.80 6.56
CA ILE A 38 9.60 4.22 6.22
C ILE A 38 9.01 4.47 4.84
N LYS A 39 9.39 3.63 3.89
CA LYS A 39 8.86 3.75 2.54
C LYS A 39 7.37 3.50 2.49
N LEU A 40 6.89 2.53 3.25
CA LEU A 40 5.47 2.25 3.33
C LEU A 40 4.69 3.46 3.81
N LYS A 41 5.19 4.12 4.84
CA LYS A 41 4.54 5.30 5.37
C LYS A 41 4.43 6.39 4.32
N GLU A 42 5.53 6.64 3.62
CA GLU A 42 5.54 7.66 2.58
C GLU A 42 4.58 7.32 1.46
N LEU A 43 4.62 6.07 1.00
CA LEU A 43 3.76 5.65 -0.09
C LEU A 43 2.29 5.72 0.27
N SER A 44 1.94 5.27 1.48
CA SER A 44 0.55 5.29 1.88
C SER A 44 0.03 6.71 1.96
N LYS A 45 0.84 7.64 2.44
CA LYS A 45 0.42 9.03 2.52
C LYS A 45 0.24 9.63 1.13
N VAL A 46 1.20 9.40 0.24
CA VAL A 46 1.15 9.94 -1.11
C VAL A 46 -0.07 9.42 -1.85
N ILE A 47 -0.28 8.11 -1.80
CA ILE A 47 -1.38 7.49 -2.52
C ILE A 47 -2.72 7.93 -1.94
N SER A 48 -2.82 7.96 -0.62
CA SER A 48 -4.04 8.38 0.04
C SER A 48 -4.43 9.81 -0.34
N ASP A 49 -3.45 10.70 -0.36
CA ASP A 49 -3.70 12.10 -0.72
C ASP A 49 -4.04 12.24 -2.20
N LYS A 50 -3.34 11.50 -3.05
CA LYS A 50 -3.50 11.65 -4.49
C LYS A 50 -4.85 11.15 -4.96
N TYR A 51 -5.30 10.03 -4.43
CA TYR A 51 -6.52 9.38 -4.91
C TYR A 51 -7.70 9.53 -3.97
N LYS A 52 -7.49 10.15 -2.81
CA LYS A 52 -8.55 10.38 -1.82
C LYS A 52 -9.19 9.08 -1.37
N ILE A 53 -8.36 8.10 -1.07
CA ILE A 53 -8.80 6.78 -0.59
C ILE A 53 -8.16 6.52 0.76
N LYS A 54 -8.60 5.44 1.40
CA LYS A 54 -7.99 4.99 2.65
C LYS A 54 -6.86 4.03 2.33
N VAL A 55 -5.70 4.26 2.93
CA VAL A 55 -4.55 3.39 2.73
C VAL A 55 -3.97 3.05 4.09
N ASP A 56 -3.99 1.76 4.41
CA ASP A 56 -3.32 1.24 5.59
C ASP A 56 -2.05 0.53 5.15
N PHE A 57 -1.14 0.32 6.09
CA PHE A 57 0.06 -0.42 5.77
C PHE A 57 0.47 -1.31 6.92
N ILE A 58 1.11 -2.41 6.59
CA ILE A 58 1.62 -3.36 7.56
C ILE A 58 3.06 -3.65 7.19
N CYS A 59 3.97 -3.37 8.12
CA CYS A 59 5.37 -3.68 7.89
C CYS A 59 5.58 -5.18 8.09
N SER A 60 6.08 -5.83 7.06
CA SER A 60 6.22 -7.28 7.05
C SER A 60 7.69 -7.64 6.95
N ASP A 61 8.44 -7.46 8.02
CA ASP A 61 9.85 -7.78 8.08
C ASP A 61 10.04 -9.14 8.73
N LEU A 62 10.15 -10.16 7.91
CA LEU A 62 10.26 -11.53 8.41
C LEU A 62 11.56 -11.80 9.15
N SER A 63 12.56 -10.95 8.96
CA SER A 63 13.83 -11.15 9.65
C SER A 63 13.71 -10.94 11.15
N LYS A 64 12.63 -10.35 11.61
CA LYS A 64 12.41 -10.10 13.02
C LYS A 64 11.63 -11.20 13.73
N ILE A 65 11.22 -12.21 13.02
CA ILE A 65 10.48 -13.30 13.62
C ILE A 65 11.44 -14.19 14.37
N GLU A 66 11.16 -14.42 15.62
CA GLU A 66 11.98 -15.24 16.48
C GLU A 66 11.46 -16.65 16.58
#